data_048119d568219bb6f5c58c12f798294a
#
_entry.id   048119d568219bb6f5c58c12f798294a
#
_cell.length_a   1.000
_cell.length_b   1.000
_cell.length_c   1.000
_cell.angle_alpha   90.00
_cell.angle_beta   90.00
_cell.angle_gamma   90.00
#
_symmetry.space_group_name_H-M   'P 1'
#
loop_
_entity.id
_entity.type
_entity.pdbx_description
1 polymer ?
#
loop_
_entity_poly.entity_id
_entity_poly.type
_entity_poly.pdbx_seq_one_letter_code
_entity_poly.pdbx_strand_id
1 'polypeptide(L)'
;MNQPLCFSRLTNDLGSHTLPKVLSRLAEHSLGLNNLNIIYSESIQLIRDQTSEISFFDAVLERMGIKIKVDEDDLRRIPSDGPLVVVANHPYGGLDGLAMGALLAR
;
A
#
# COMPACT_ATOMS: atom_id res chain seq x y z
N MET A 1 3.56 -10.59 12.31
CA MET A 1 2.92 -9.73 13.33
C MET A 1 2.23 -8.57 12.60
N ASN A 2 0.93 -8.68 12.38
CA ASN A 2 0.14 -7.64 11.72
C ASN A 2 -0.29 -6.63 12.77
N GLN A 3 0.48 -5.57 12.95
CA GLN A 3 0.04 -4.50 13.83
C GLN A 3 -0.57 -3.38 12.99
N PRO A 4 -1.79 -2.94 13.30
CA PRO A 4 -2.47 -1.89 12.56
C PRO A 4 -1.67 -0.58 12.62
N LEU A 5 -1.76 0.21 11.55
CA LEU A 5 -1.25 1.57 11.53
C LEU A 5 -2.05 2.38 12.57
N CYS A 6 -1.37 2.84 13.61
CA CYS A 6 -2.00 3.60 14.69
C CYS A 6 -1.21 4.89 14.94
N PHE A 7 -1.90 6.01 14.84
CA PHE A 7 -1.31 7.33 15.03
C PHE A 7 -0.81 7.53 16.47
N SER A 8 -1.44 6.87 17.43
CA SER A 8 -1.03 6.91 18.85
C SER A 8 0.36 6.33 19.09
N ARG A 9 0.87 5.46 18.20
CA ARG A 9 2.23 4.93 18.28
C ARG A 9 3.27 5.93 17.81
N LEU A 10 2.99 6.61 16.70
CA LEU A 10 3.85 7.67 16.17
C LEU A 10 4.03 8.81 17.17
N THR A 11 2.99 9.15 17.92
CA THR A 11 3.06 10.21 18.93
C THR A 11 3.78 9.78 20.20
N ASN A 12 3.77 8.50 20.58
CA ASN A 12 4.54 7.98 21.72
C ASN A 12 6.04 7.99 21.46
N ASP A 13 6.46 7.70 20.20
CA ASP A 13 7.88 7.71 19.82
C ASP A 13 8.47 9.12 19.72
N LEU A 14 7.62 10.14 19.53
CA LEU A 14 8.04 11.55 19.44
C LEU A 14 8.16 12.26 20.80
N GLY A 15 7.97 11.56 21.91
CA GLY A 15 8.28 12.06 23.25
C GLY A 15 7.51 13.30 23.71
N SER A 16 6.41 13.67 23.04
CA SER A 16 5.61 14.82 23.42
C SER A 16 4.29 14.42 24.07
N HIS A 17 4.09 15.00 25.22
CA HIS A 17 2.93 14.95 26.09
C HIS A 17 1.58 14.63 25.40
N THR A 18 1.02 13.53 25.79
CA THR A 18 -0.37 13.07 25.72
C THR A 18 -1.34 14.00 24.99
N LEU A 19 -1.41 13.88 23.67
CA LEU A 19 -2.66 14.17 22.99
C LEU A 19 -3.71 13.23 23.57
N PRO A 20 -4.87 13.72 24.03
CA PRO A 20 -5.88 12.87 24.60
C PRO A 20 -6.24 11.79 23.58
N LYS A 21 -6.37 10.54 24.03
CA LYS A 21 -6.69 9.36 23.20
C LYS A 21 -7.90 9.58 22.26
N VAL A 22 -8.76 10.50 22.61
CA VAL A 22 -9.90 10.93 21.80
C VAL A 22 -9.44 11.71 20.56
N LEU A 23 -8.44 12.57 20.69
CA LEU A 23 -7.94 13.37 19.56
C LEU A 23 -7.18 12.51 18.55
N SER A 24 -6.42 11.52 19.03
CA SER A 24 -5.75 10.56 18.14
C SER A 24 -6.75 9.71 17.34
N ARG A 25 -7.83 9.25 17.99
CA ARG A 25 -8.91 8.50 17.30
C ARG A 25 -9.67 9.34 16.28
N LEU A 26 -9.92 10.61 16.60
CA LEU A 26 -10.54 11.54 15.63
C LEU A 26 -9.62 11.79 14.45
N ALA A 27 -8.32 11.96 14.68
CA ALA A 27 -7.33 12.11 13.62
C ALA A 27 -7.23 10.85 12.76
N GLU A 28 -7.20 9.65 13.35
CA GLU A 28 -7.20 8.38 12.63
C GLU A 28 -8.44 8.23 11.74
N HIS A 29 -9.60 8.61 12.25
CA HIS A 29 -10.86 8.57 11.49
C HIS A 29 -10.87 9.58 10.35
N SER A 30 -10.46 10.82 10.60
CA SER A 30 -10.43 11.89 9.58
C SER A 30 -9.38 11.65 8.50
N LEU A 31 -8.27 10.97 8.82
CA LEU A 31 -7.22 10.58 7.89
C LEU A 31 -7.53 9.28 7.12
N GLY A 32 -8.66 8.62 7.41
CA GLY A 32 -9.04 7.37 6.75
C GLY A 32 -8.12 6.18 7.07
N LEU A 33 -7.34 6.24 8.16
CA LEU A 33 -6.41 5.18 8.54
C LEU A 33 -7.11 3.85 8.83
N ASN A 34 -8.36 3.90 9.31
CA ASN A 34 -9.16 2.70 9.52
C ASN A 34 -9.42 1.96 8.20
N ASN A 35 -9.73 2.68 7.13
CA ASN A 35 -9.95 2.08 5.81
C ASN A 35 -8.65 1.48 5.25
N LEU A 36 -7.52 2.15 5.45
CA LEU A 36 -6.20 1.62 5.05
C LEU A 36 -5.85 0.35 5.82
N ASN A 37 -6.14 0.29 7.11
CA ASN A 37 -5.90 -0.90 7.93
C ASN A 37 -6.78 -2.08 7.49
N ILE A 38 -8.03 -1.84 7.10
CA ILE A 38 -8.93 -2.87 6.56
C ILE A 38 -8.36 -3.39 5.25
N ILE A 39 -8.05 -2.52 4.30
CA ILE A 39 -7.46 -2.89 3.00
C ILE A 39 -6.19 -3.69 3.19
N TYR A 40 -5.30 -3.26 4.08
CA TYR A 40 -4.05 -3.95 4.38
C TYR A 40 -4.30 -5.36 4.94
N SER A 41 -5.15 -5.50 5.96
CA SER A 41 -5.44 -6.79 6.58
C SER A 41 -6.10 -7.77 5.61
N GLU A 42 -7.05 -7.29 4.80
CA GLU A 42 -7.72 -8.09 3.77
C GLU A 42 -6.76 -8.51 2.66
N SER A 43 -5.83 -7.63 2.26
CA SER A 43 -4.81 -7.97 1.26
C SER A 43 -3.86 -9.05 1.75
N ILE A 44 -3.45 -8.99 3.03
CA ILE A 44 -2.64 -10.04 3.64
C ILE A 44 -3.39 -11.37 3.72
N GLN A 45 -4.69 -11.35 4.04
CA GLN A 45 -5.51 -12.56 4.02
C GLN A 45 -5.61 -13.14 2.61
N LEU A 46 -5.84 -12.31 1.60
CA LEU A 46 -5.91 -12.74 0.21
C LEU A 46 -4.63 -13.47 -0.23
N ILE A 47 -3.46 -12.96 0.15
CA ILE A 47 -2.17 -13.60 -0.14
C ILE A 47 -2.05 -14.96 0.56
N ARG A 48 -2.54 -15.08 1.79
CA ARG A 48 -2.46 -16.32 2.57
C ARG A 48 -3.41 -17.41 2.06
N ASP A 49 -4.59 -17.00 1.62
CA ASP A 49 -5.67 -17.93 1.24
C ASP A 49 -5.54 -18.40 -0.22
N GLN A 50 -4.81 -17.64 -1.05
CA GLN A 50 -4.61 -18.02 -2.45
C GLN A 50 -3.36 -18.90 -2.59
N THR A 51 -3.55 -20.01 -3.28
CA THR A 51 -2.50 -20.93 -3.73
C THR A 51 -1.67 -20.34 -4.90
N SER A 52 -2.09 -19.24 -5.47
CA SER A 52 -1.38 -18.53 -6.54
C SER A 52 -0.47 -17.45 -5.95
N GLU A 53 0.70 -17.27 -6.54
CA GLU A 53 1.67 -16.24 -6.19
C GLU A 53 1.16 -14.84 -6.61
N ILE A 54 0.15 -14.33 -5.91
CA ILE A 54 -0.30 -12.96 -6.11
C ILE A 54 0.64 -12.01 -5.34
N SER A 55 1.10 -10.95 -5.99
CA SER A 55 1.92 -9.95 -5.32
C SER A 55 1.11 -9.15 -4.30
N PHE A 56 1.76 -8.65 -3.25
CA PHE A 56 1.12 -7.76 -2.28
C PHE A 56 0.49 -6.54 -2.97
N PHE A 57 1.17 -5.99 -3.96
CA PHE A 57 0.69 -4.82 -4.70
C PHE A 57 -0.60 -5.11 -5.47
N ASP A 58 -0.65 -6.25 -6.17
CA ASP A 58 -1.86 -6.67 -6.89
C ASP A 58 -3.02 -6.93 -5.92
N ALA A 59 -2.77 -7.56 -4.78
CA ALA A 59 -3.78 -7.81 -3.76
C ALA A 59 -4.38 -6.50 -3.21
N VAL A 60 -3.55 -5.50 -2.93
CA VAL A 60 -4.01 -4.18 -2.47
C VAL A 60 -4.83 -3.48 -3.54
N LEU A 61 -4.35 -3.45 -4.78
CA LEU A 61 -5.05 -2.82 -5.90
C LEU A 61 -6.41 -3.49 -6.17
N GLU A 62 -6.48 -4.81 -6.08
CA GLU A 62 -7.73 -5.57 -6.22
C GLU A 62 -8.73 -5.17 -5.13
N ARG A 63 -8.30 -5.08 -3.87
CA ARG A 63 -9.16 -4.64 -2.76
C ARG A 63 -9.63 -3.19 -2.90
N MET A 64 -8.84 -2.35 -3.51
CA MET A 64 -9.21 -0.97 -3.83
C MET A 64 -10.10 -0.87 -5.08
N GLY A 65 -10.34 -1.96 -5.80
CA GLY A 65 -11.09 -1.97 -7.06
C GLY A 65 -10.36 -1.27 -8.21
N ILE A 66 -9.03 -1.18 -8.14
CA ILE A 66 -8.20 -0.48 -9.11
C ILE A 66 -7.63 -1.48 -10.11
N LYS A 67 -7.80 -1.16 -11.39
CA LYS A 67 -7.24 -1.95 -12.49
C LYS A 67 -6.19 -1.12 -13.21
N ILE A 68 -4.99 -1.68 -13.33
CA ILE A 68 -3.93 -1.09 -14.14
C ILE A 68 -4.16 -1.49 -15.60
N LYS A 69 -4.17 -0.49 -16.48
CA LYS A 69 -4.14 -0.69 -17.92
C LYS A 69 -2.75 -0.31 -18.43
N VAL A 70 -2.09 -1.23 -19.04
CA VAL A 70 -0.77 -1.04 -19.64
C VAL A 70 -0.74 -1.78 -20.97
N ASP A 71 0.00 -1.27 -21.92
CA ASP A 71 0.23 -1.93 -23.19
C ASP A 71 1.25 -3.06 -23.00
N GLU A 72 0.95 -4.24 -23.57
CA GLU A 72 1.85 -5.40 -23.45
C GLU A 72 3.21 -5.16 -24.11
N ASP A 73 3.26 -4.39 -25.20
CA ASP A 73 4.51 -4.05 -25.86
C ASP A 73 5.37 -3.13 -25.00
N ASP A 74 4.75 -2.27 -24.19
CA ASP A 74 5.47 -1.44 -23.22
C ASP A 74 6.01 -2.29 -22.06
N LEU A 75 5.24 -3.28 -21.57
CA LEU A 75 5.73 -4.21 -20.56
C LEU A 75 6.95 -5.01 -21.03
N ARG A 76 6.95 -5.48 -22.28
CA ARG A 76 8.08 -6.23 -22.86
C ARG A 76 9.36 -5.42 -23.00
N ARG A 77 9.28 -4.08 -22.95
CA ARG A 77 10.44 -3.19 -22.95
C ARG A 77 11.12 -3.07 -21.61
N ILE A 78 10.46 -3.51 -20.53
CA ILE A 78 11.07 -3.52 -19.20
C ILE A 78 12.11 -4.64 -19.17
N PRO A 79 13.38 -4.34 -18.86
CA PRO A 79 14.41 -5.38 -18.79
C PRO A 79 14.09 -6.36 -17.64
N SER A 80 14.21 -7.65 -17.93
CA SER A 80 14.02 -8.72 -16.94
C SER A 80 15.25 -8.93 -16.04
N ASP A 81 16.42 -8.46 -16.50
CA ASP A 81 17.69 -8.67 -15.81
C ASP A 81 18.50 -7.38 -15.74
N GLY A 82 19.33 -7.28 -14.70
CA GLY A 82 20.25 -6.17 -14.52
C GLY A 82 19.69 -5.02 -13.70
N PRO A 83 20.49 -3.98 -13.45
CA PRO A 83 20.07 -2.84 -12.65
C PRO A 83 19.05 -1.99 -13.43
N LEU A 84 17.94 -1.67 -12.78
CA LEU A 84 16.85 -0.86 -13.32
C LEU A 84 16.60 0.36 -12.44
N VAL A 85 16.52 1.52 -13.05
CA VAL A 85 16.04 2.75 -12.40
C VAL A 85 14.70 3.13 -13.00
N VAL A 86 13.69 3.19 -12.17
CA VAL A 86 12.33 3.55 -12.57
C VAL A 86 12.04 4.97 -12.17
N VAL A 87 11.54 5.76 -13.11
CA VAL A 87 11.15 7.16 -12.90
C VAL A 87 9.71 7.31 -13.32
N ALA A 88 8.89 7.91 -12.46
CA ALA A 88 7.49 8.16 -12.73
C ALA A 88 7.03 9.48 -12.14
N ASN A 89 6.01 10.08 -12.75
CA ASN A 89 5.25 11.14 -12.10
C ASN A 89 4.53 10.57 -10.88
N HIS A 90 4.34 11.40 -9.86
CA HIS A 90 3.77 10.95 -8.59
C HIS A 90 2.58 11.82 -8.13
N PRO A 91 1.57 12.04 -9.00
CA PRO A 91 0.45 12.92 -8.70
C PRO A 91 -0.54 12.34 -7.68
N TYR A 92 -0.62 11.02 -7.56
CA TYR A 92 -1.57 10.32 -6.68
C TYR A 92 -0.92 9.70 -5.43
N GLY A 93 0.32 10.04 -5.15
CA GLY A 93 1.01 9.62 -3.92
C GLY A 93 1.20 8.09 -3.84
N GLY A 94 0.75 7.50 -2.73
CA GLY A 94 0.94 6.06 -2.47
C GLY A 94 0.37 5.13 -3.55
N LEU A 95 -0.67 5.57 -4.28
CA LEU A 95 -1.28 4.78 -5.34
C LEU A 95 -0.33 4.55 -6.51
N ASP A 96 0.44 5.56 -6.89
CA ASP A 96 1.43 5.42 -7.98
C ASP A 96 2.51 4.40 -7.60
N GLY A 97 2.93 4.41 -6.34
CA GLY A 97 3.87 3.42 -5.81
C GLY A 97 3.32 2.00 -5.84
N LEU A 98 2.05 1.81 -5.48
CA LEU A 98 1.38 0.50 -5.56
C LEU A 98 1.27 0.02 -7.00
N ALA A 99 0.85 0.89 -7.93
CA ALA A 99 0.74 0.56 -9.33
C ALA A 99 2.11 0.17 -9.93
N MET A 100 3.16 0.93 -9.61
CA MET A 100 4.51 0.65 -10.04
C MET A 100 5.02 -0.68 -9.47
N GLY A 101 4.80 -0.92 -8.19
CA GLY A 101 5.16 -2.18 -7.53
C GLY A 101 4.48 -3.38 -8.18
N ALA A 102 3.20 -3.27 -8.56
CA ALA A 102 2.47 -4.33 -9.25
C ALA A 102 3.01 -4.59 -10.66
N LEU A 103 3.43 -3.54 -11.39
CA LEU A 103 4.01 -3.69 -12.72
C LEU A 103 5.38 -4.37 -12.68
N LEU A 104 6.19 -4.07 -11.68
CA LEU A 104 7.55 -4.60 -11.56
C LEU A 104 7.61 -5.97 -10.87
N ALA A 105 6.54 -6.41 -10.22
CA ALA A 105 6.44 -7.72 -9.59
C ALA A 105 6.02 -8.84 -10.56
N ARG A 106 5.72 -8.50 -11.81
CA ARG A 106 5.35 -9.44 -12.88
C ARG A 106 6.61 -9.92 -13.59
#